data_ca6a4218cd8ecb5db0e2e129e047f50d
#
_entry.id   ca6a4218cd8ecb5db0e2e129e047f50d
#
_cell.length_a   1.000
_cell.length_b   1.000
_cell.length_c   1.000
_cell.angle_alpha   90.00
_cell.angle_beta   90.00
_cell.angle_gamma   90.00
#
_symmetry.space_group_name_H-M   'P 1'
#
loop_
_entity.id
_entity.type
_entity.pdbx_description
1 polymer ?
#
loop_
_entity_poly.entity_id
_entity_poly.type
_entity_poly.pdbx_seq_one_letter_code
_entity_poly.pdbx_strand_id
1 'polypeptide(L)'
;MTRRGDLVIIEFPFVDGGRGKNRPALVIQSDANNQRLQNTIVAMVSGNLRWAGQVATQVLVDPQTAEGRSSGLHGPSVVKCENLYTVRQQDVLQTIGRLSTELMIEV
;
A
#
# COMPACT_ATOMS: atom_id res chain seq x y z
N MET A 1 6.56 14.72 0.38
CA MET A 1 5.78 14.18 1.51
C MET A 1 4.76 13.19 0.99
N THR A 2 4.65 12.04 1.65
CA THR A 2 3.65 11.05 1.30
C THR A 2 2.26 11.50 1.76
N ARG A 3 1.23 11.02 1.08
CA ARG A 3 -0.16 11.34 1.42
C ARG A 3 -0.96 10.06 1.56
N ARG A 4 -1.96 10.09 2.45
CA ARG A 4 -2.88 8.98 2.62
C ARG A 4 -3.51 8.62 1.28
N GLY A 5 -3.47 7.33 0.93
CA GLY A 5 -3.96 6.83 -0.34
C GLY A 5 -2.89 6.68 -1.41
N ASP A 6 -1.66 7.18 -1.17
CA ASP A 6 -0.57 6.95 -2.11
C ASP A 6 -0.18 5.49 -2.12
N LEU A 7 -0.02 4.93 -3.31
CA LEU A 7 0.65 3.64 -3.50
C LEU A 7 2.12 3.92 -3.78
N VAL A 8 2.98 3.35 -2.95
CA VAL A 8 4.41 3.65 -2.93
C VAL A 8 5.20 2.35 -3.04
N ILE A 9 6.44 2.48 -3.48
CA ILE A 9 7.40 1.38 -3.46
C ILE A 9 8.35 1.62 -2.29
N ILE A 10 8.48 0.61 -1.44
CA ILE A 10 9.43 0.62 -0.33
C ILE A 10 10.22 -0.68 -0.31
N GLU A 11 11.39 -0.64 0.30
CA GLU A 11 12.17 -1.85 0.50
C GLU A 11 11.76 -2.49 1.83
N PHE A 12 11.33 -3.74 1.77
CA PHE A 12 11.04 -4.53 2.97
C PHE A 12 12.27 -5.36 3.32
N PRO A 13 12.96 -5.04 4.42
CA PRO A 13 14.26 -5.67 4.72
C PRO A 13 14.14 -7.07 5.30
N PHE A 14 12.95 -7.58 5.57
CA PHE A 14 12.75 -8.80 6.34
C PHE A 14 12.36 -10.01 5.48
N VAL A 15 12.62 -9.97 4.18
CA VAL A 15 12.18 -11.03 3.30
C VAL A 15 13.37 -11.93 2.98
N ASP A 16 13.22 -13.22 3.26
CA ASP A 16 14.06 -14.32 2.76
C ASP A 16 15.57 -14.08 2.75
N GLY A 17 16.25 -14.40 3.86
CA GLY A 17 17.70 -14.45 3.88
C GLY A 17 18.39 -13.09 3.98
N GLY A 18 17.68 -12.05 4.40
CA GLY A 18 18.26 -10.74 4.71
C GLY A 18 18.41 -9.80 3.53
N ARG A 19 17.92 -10.15 2.36
CA ARG A 19 17.85 -9.23 1.23
C ARG A 19 16.49 -8.55 1.21
N GLY A 20 16.49 -7.22 1.23
CA GLY A 20 15.27 -6.46 1.04
C GLY A 20 14.73 -6.63 -0.37
N LYS A 21 13.42 -6.59 -0.49
CA LYS A 21 12.75 -6.53 -1.79
C LYS A 21 11.91 -5.27 -1.87
N ASN A 22 11.93 -4.65 -3.04
CA ASN A 22 11.07 -3.52 -3.32
C ASN A 22 9.65 -4.03 -3.54
N ARG A 23 8.70 -3.53 -2.74
CA ARG A 23 7.32 -3.97 -2.83
C ARG A 23 6.38 -2.78 -2.75
N PRO A 24 5.20 -2.86 -3.38
CA PRO A 24 4.19 -1.83 -3.23
C PRO A 24 3.57 -1.87 -1.83
N ALA A 25 3.18 -0.70 -1.36
CA ALA A 25 2.48 -0.52 -0.09
C ALA A 25 1.54 0.68 -0.21
N LEU A 26 0.48 0.66 0.58
CA LEU A 26 -0.51 1.74 0.61
C LEU A 26 -0.28 2.60 1.85
N VAL A 27 -0.15 3.91 1.66
CA VAL A 27 -0.05 4.85 2.78
C VAL A 27 -1.42 5.00 3.42
N ILE A 28 -1.54 4.63 4.69
CA ILE A 28 -2.81 4.69 5.42
C ILE A 28 -2.84 5.74 6.53
N GLN A 29 -1.67 6.25 6.94
CA GLN A 29 -1.61 7.27 7.98
C GLN A 29 -2.27 8.56 7.52
N SER A 30 -2.94 9.25 8.47
CA SER A 30 -3.61 10.52 8.18
C SER A 30 -2.62 11.55 7.63
N ASP A 31 -3.12 12.43 6.77
CA ASP A 31 -2.27 13.50 6.21
C ASP A 31 -1.81 14.47 7.28
N ALA A 32 -2.62 14.72 8.31
CA ALA A 32 -2.19 15.55 9.44
C ALA A 32 -0.93 14.97 10.09
N ASN A 33 -0.90 13.65 10.29
CA ASN A 33 0.28 13.01 10.86
C ASN A 33 1.43 12.92 9.85
N ASN A 34 1.13 12.71 8.57
CA ASN A 34 2.18 12.71 7.54
C ASN A 34 2.91 14.05 7.46
N GLN A 35 2.20 15.15 7.71
CA GLN A 35 2.82 16.48 7.72
C GLN A 35 3.64 16.74 8.98
N ARG A 36 3.22 16.16 10.10
CA ARG A 36 3.81 16.42 11.41
C ARG A 36 4.97 15.49 11.75
N LEU A 37 4.91 14.24 11.25
CA LEU A 37 5.86 13.19 11.64
C LEU A 37 6.79 12.84 10.49
N GLN A 38 7.97 12.37 10.80
CA GLN A 38 8.92 11.87 9.80
C GLN A 38 8.53 10.48 9.30
N ASN A 39 7.75 9.74 10.07
CA ASN A 39 7.32 8.40 9.74
C ASN A 39 5.91 8.41 9.15
N THR A 40 5.60 7.36 8.41
CA THR A 40 4.24 7.08 7.98
C THR A 40 3.91 5.61 8.23
N ILE A 41 2.62 5.28 8.15
CA ILE A 41 2.13 3.91 8.32
C ILE A 41 1.62 3.44 6.98
N VAL A 42 2.06 2.24 6.57
CA VAL A 42 1.66 1.64 5.31
C VAL A 42 1.07 0.26 5.54
N ALA A 43 0.17 -0.15 4.64
CA ALA A 43 -0.34 -1.51 4.56
C ALA A 43 0.35 -2.22 3.39
N MET A 44 0.74 -3.47 3.59
CA MET A 44 1.38 -4.26 2.55
C MET A 44 0.42 -4.56 1.41
N VAL A 45 0.91 -4.49 0.17
CA VAL A 45 0.16 -4.89 -1.02
C VAL A 45 0.79 -6.15 -1.59
N SER A 46 -0.05 -7.14 -1.91
CA SER A 46 0.39 -8.45 -2.38
C SER A 46 -0.36 -8.87 -3.63
N GLY A 47 0.34 -9.52 -4.56
CA GLY A 47 -0.27 -10.15 -5.71
C GLY A 47 -0.89 -11.52 -5.41
N ASN A 48 -0.77 -12.01 -4.19
CA ASN A 48 -1.39 -13.28 -3.79
C ASN A 48 -2.86 -13.06 -3.48
N LEU A 49 -3.73 -13.54 -4.37
CA LEU A 49 -5.18 -13.33 -4.28
C LEU A 49 -5.92 -14.47 -3.58
N ARG A 50 -5.20 -15.37 -2.94
CA ARG A 50 -5.76 -16.59 -2.35
C ARG A 50 -6.96 -16.31 -1.44
N TRP A 51 -6.91 -15.26 -0.66
CA TRP A 51 -7.94 -14.91 0.31
C TRP A 51 -8.79 -13.70 -0.12
N ALA A 52 -8.62 -13.25 -1.37
CA ALA A 52 -9.38 -12.10 -1.87
C ALA A 52 -10.88 -12.40 -1.80
N GLY A 53 -11.63 -11.48 -1.21
CA GLY A 53 -13.07 -11.64 -1.03
C GLY A 53 -13.49 -12.57 0.10
N GLN A 54 -12.55 -13.22 0.78
CA GLN A 54 -12.85 -14.18 1.85
C GLN A 54 -12.53 -13.63 3.25
N VAL A 55 -11.66 -12.64 3.34
CA VAL A 55 -11.30 -12.04 4.63
C VAL A 55 -11.53 -10.53 4.55
N ALA A 56 -12.12 -9.98 5.61
CA ALA A 56 -12.52 -8.58 5.64
C ALA A 56 -11.32 -7.62 5.64
N THR A 57 -10.16 -8.09 6.06
CA THR A 57 -8.96 -7.23 6.17
C THR A 57 -8.22 -7.04 4.86
N GLN A 58 -8.59 -7.76 3.79
CA GLN A 58 -7.94 -7.63 2.49
C GLN A 58 -8.87 -6.95 1.50
N VAL A 59 -8.38 -5.87 0.90
CA VAL A 59 -9.11 -5.08 -0.10
C VAL A 59 -8.53 -5.38 -1.46
N LEU A 60 -9.38 -5.89 -2.37
CA LEU A 60 -8.96 -6.18 -3.75
C LEU A 60 -8.83 -4.89 -4.53
N VAL A 61 -7.71 -4.74 -5.23
CA VAL A 61 -7.47 -3.65 -6.18
C VAL A 61 -7.13 -4.26 -7.52
N ASP A 62 -8.03 -4.07 -8.48
CA ASP A 62 -7.80 -4.52 -9.85
C ASP A 62 -7.60 -3.27 -10.73
N PRO A 63 -6.38 -3.08 -11.28
CA PRO A 63 -6.09 -1.88 -12.09
C PRO A 63 -6.91 -1.79 -13.38
N GLN A 64 -7.57 -2.88 -13.80
CA GLN A 64 -8.44 -2.84 -14.96
C GLN A 64 -9.83 -2.30 -14.63
N THR A 65 -10.19 -2.18 -13.36
CA THR A 65 -11.46 -1.59 -12.95
C THR A 65 -11.35 -0.07 -12.88
N ALA A 66 -12.51 0.60 -12.91
CA ALA A 66 -12.53 2.06 -12.77
C ALA A 66 -11.95 2.50 -11.43
N GLU A 67 -12.26 1.76 -10.36
CA GLU A 67 -11.78 2.08 -9.00
C GLU A 67 -10.28 1.84 -8.84
N GLY A 68 -9.72 0.86 -9.56
CA GLY A 68 -8.31 0.49 -9.43
C GLY A 68 -7.39 1.12 -10.45
N ARG A 69 -7.92 1.86 -11.41
CA ARG A 69 -7.15 2.38 -12.55
C ARG A 69 -6.02 3.31 -12.14
N SER A 70 -6.22 4.11 -11.11
CA SER A 70 -5.23 5.09 -10.67
C SER A 70 -4.14 4.51 -9.78
N SER A 71 -4.20 3.21 -9.46
CA SER A 71 -3.32 2.59 -8.47
C SER A 71 -1.87 2.50 -8.92
N GLY A 72 -1.61 2.41 -10.22
CA GLY A 72 -0.26 2.19 -10.74
C GLY A 72 0.24 0.76 -10.60
N LEU A 73 -0.61 -0.16 -10.14
CA LEU A 73 -0.24 -1.57 -10.00
C LEU A 73 -0.24 -2.27 -11.36
N HIS A 74 0.60 -3.30 -11.50
CA HIS A 74 0.72 -4.03 -12.77
C HIS A 74 -0.39 -5.06 -12.97
N GLY A 75 -1.01 -5.52 -11.91
CA GLY A 75 -2.07 -6.52 -11.99
C GLY A 75 -2.91 -6.52 -10.73
N PRO A 76 -3.94 -7.39 -10.67
CA PRO A 76 -4.78 -7.50 -9.49
C PRO A 76 -3.95 -7.78 -8.25
N SER A 77 -4.26 -7.09 -7.17
CA SER A 77 -3.53 -7.18 -5.92
C SER A 77 -4.50 -7.01 -4.75
N VAL A 78 -4.06 -7.37 -3.56
CA VAL A 78 -4.81 -7.09 -2.35
C VAL A 78 -4.02 -6.18 -1.42
N VAL A 79 -4.71 -5.23 -0.81
CA VAL A 79 -4.16 -4.44 0.28
C VAL A 79 -4.42 -5.22 1.56
N LYS A 80 -3.37 -5.64 2.24
CA LYS A 80 -3.44 -6.47 3.44
C LYS A 80 -3.46 -5.56 4.66
N CYS A 81 -4.65 -5.16 5.08
CA CYS A 81 -4.81 -4.26 6.22
C CYS A 81 -4.43 -4.92 7.55
N GLU A 82 -4.23 -6.23 7.56
CA GLU A 82 -3.69 -6.94 8.71
C GLU A 82 -2.17 -6.83 8.83
N ASN A 83 -1.48 -6.38 7.78
CA ASN A 83 -0.02 -6.24 7.76
C ASN A 83 0.35 -4.76 7.63
N LEU A 84 0.58 -4.11 8.76
CA LEU A 84 0.92 -2.69 8.81
C LEU A 84 2.36 -2.52 9.22
N TYR A 85 3.03 -1.55 8.61
CA TYR A 85 4.42 -1.21 8.93
C TYR A 85 4.57 0.30 9.11
N THR A 86 5.38 0.68 10.09
CA THR A 86 5.81 2.07 10.25
C THR A 86 7.15 2.23 9.56
N VAL A 87 7.21 3.16 8.60
CA VAL A 87 8.43 3.41 7.82
C VAL A 87 8.73 4.90 7.83
N ARG A 88 9.99 5.27 7.60
CA ARG A 88 10.34 6.68 7.41
C ARG A 88 9.88 7.14 6.04
N GLN A 89 9.34 8.35 5.96
CA GLN A 89 8.87 8.86 4.66
C GLN A 89 10.03 8.98 3.66
N GLN A 90 11.24 9.27 4.16
CA GLN A 90 12.42 9.35 3.30
C GLN A 90 12.81 8.01 2.67
N ASP A 91 12.31 6.89 3.21
CA ASP A 91 12.59 5.56 2.68
C ASP A 91 11.61 5.15 1.58
N VAL A 92 10.64 5.99 1.27
CA VAL A 92 9.76 5.77 0.13
C VAL A 92 10.56 6.01 -1.14
N LEU A 93 10.71 4.96 -1.95
CA LEU A 93 11.52 5.01 -3.16
C LEU A 93 10.80 5.69 -4.31
N GLN A 94 9.49 5.49 -4.41
CA GLN A 94 8.70 5.97 -5.53
C GLN A 94 7.22 5.95 -5.16
N THR A 95 6.47 6.93 -5.63
CA THR A 95 5.00 6.90 -5.62
C THR A 95 4.55 6.45 -7.00
N ILE A 96 3.83 5.33 -7.06
CA ILE A 96 3.41 4.74 -8.34
C ILE A 96 1.98 5.08 -8.73
N GLY A 97 1.17 5.54 -7.78
CA GLY A 97 -0.21 5.89 -8.04
C GLY A 97 -0.94 6.24 -6.76
N ARG A 98 -2.26 6.25 -6.85
CA ARG A 98 -3.15 6.52 -5.72
C ARG A 98 -4.33 5.57 -5.76
N LEU A 99 -4.78 5.17 -4.58
CA LEU A 99 -6.01 4.42 -4.47
C LEU A 99 -7.20 5.37 -4.56
N SER A 100 -8.26 4.93 -5.24
CA SER A 100 -9.47 5.74 -5.38
C SER A 100 -10.14 5.94 -4.02
N THR A 101 -10.95 7.00 -3.92
CA THR A 101 -11.72 7.28 -2.71
C THR A 101 -12.64 6.11 -2.36
N GLU A 102 -13.23 5.48 -3.38
CA GLU A 102 -14.13 4.34 -3.19
C GLU A 102 -13.43 3.18 -2.51
N LEU A 103 -12.20 2.85 -2.94
CA LEU A 103 -11.44 1.77 -2.34
C LEU A 103 -10.86 2.15 -0.99
N MET A 104 -10.50 3.43 -0.78
CA MET A 104 -10.01 3.89 0.52
C MET A 104 -11.06 3.75 1.62
N ILE A 105 -12.34 3.82 1.29
CA ILE A 105 -13.41 3.58 2.26
C ILE A 105 -13.37 2.16 2.80
N GLU A 106 -12.94 1.20 1.98
CA GLU A 106 -12.83 -0.20 2.39
C GLU A 106 -11.58 -0.51 3.22
N VAL A 107 -10.59 0.34 3.14
CA VAL A 107 -9.32 0.17 3.88
C VAL A 107 -9.43 0.53 5.43
#